data_e80673488eb543167aa6169984ba8ec2
#
_entry.id   e80673488eb543167aa6169984ba8ec2
#
_cell.length_a   1.000
_cell.length_b   1.000
_cell.length_c   1.000
_cell.angle_alpha   90.00
_cell.angle_beta   90.00
_cell.angle_gamma   90.00
#
_symmetry.space_group_name_H-M   'P 1'
#
loop_
_entity.id
_entity.type
_entity.pdbx_description
1 polymer ?
#
loop_
_entity_poly.entity_id
_entity_poly.type
_entity_poly.pdbx_seq_one_letter_code
_entity_poly.pdbx_strand_id
1 'polypeptide(L)'
;VEGVLPNDMKASFGGSAWEWVPELGQYYFHQFSVKQPDLNWDNPKVRQELFDMIYGWMEKGVGGFRLDVIDQIAKEPDQKITANGPMLHDYIREMSKATFQKGDLITVGETWGATTELAKLYSNPDGSEFSMVFQFEHILLDQQEGKEKWDLAPFPFMKFKQIIKKWQKELYKCGWNSLFWNNHDLPRIVSRWGNDKEYRVESAKMLATLLHGLQGTPYVYQGEELGMTNVKFDIEDYKDIETLNLYKERLEKGYAKEDIMESIYVKGRDNARTPMQWDDTENAGFTTGTPWIKVNPNYKTINAKSQTSDENSIFTYYKNLIAFRKEYPVFVDGDFEMLLEENEHLFAYKRTTEDAKLYVFCNF
;
A
#
# COMPACT_ATOMS: atom_id res chain seq x y z
N VAL A 1 16.65 12.63 31.09
CA VAL A 1 17.95 13.31 31.34
C VAL A 1 18.70 13.30 30.02
N GLU A 2 19.27 14.43 29.64
CA GLU A 2 20.07 14.56 28.42
C GLU A 2 21.09 13.42 28.31
N GLY A 3 21.24 12.84 27.10
CA GLY A 3 22.15 11.73 26.84
C GLY A 3 21.69 10.34 27.30
N VAL A 4 20.56 10.24 27.99
CA VAL A 4 19.96 8.95 28.37
C VAL A 4 18.65 8.74 27.66
N LEU A 5 18.68 7.92 26.61
CA LEU A 5 17.46 7.57 25.86
C LEU A 5 16.46 6.82 26.76
N PRO A 6 15.15 7.06 26.61
CA PRO A 6 14.13 6.30 27.33
C PRO A 6 14.23 4.78 27.10
N ASN A 7 14.51 4.38 25.86
CA ASN A 7 14.83 3.01 25.47
C ASN A 7 15.60 2.98 24.13
N ASP A 8 15.85 1.79 23.59
CA ASP A 8 16.64 1.53 22.38
C ASP A 8 15.79 1.43 21.08
N MET A 9 14.56 1.89 21.12
CA MET A 9 13.66 1.84 19.94
C MET A 9 14.25 2.60 18.75
N LYS A 10 14.04 2.04 17.57
CA LYS A 10 14.47 2.60 16.29
C LYS A 10 13.28 3.17 15.52
N ALA A 11 13.51 4.29 14.84
CA ALA A 11 12.55 4.85 13.90
C ALA A 11 12.52 4.02 12.61
N SER A 12 11.38 4.01 11.92
CA SER A 12 11.18 3.25 10.67
C SER A 12 12.11 3.70 9.54
N PHE A 13 12.56 4.96 9.55
CA PHE A 13 13.49 5.51 8.56
C PHE A 13 14.95 5.50 9.03
N GLY A 14 15.26 4.71 10.06
CA GLY A 14 16.60 4.59 10.64
C GLY A 14 16.84 5.55 11.82
N GLY A 15 17.87 5.26 12.61
CA GLY A 15 18.23 6.04 13.80
C GLY A 15 17.38 5.73 15.03
N SER A 16 17.55 6.55 16.09
CA SER A 16 16.73 6.47 17.31
C SER A 16 15.31 6.93 17.04
N ALA A 17 14.32 6.34 17.72
CA ALA A 17 12.94 6.83 17.73
C ALA A 17 12.72 7.95 18.78
N TRP A 18 13.76 8.38 19.46
CA TRP A 18 13.72 9.42 20.50
C TRP A 18 14.63 10.57 20.13
N GLU A 19 14.09 11.80 20.15
CA GLU A 19 14.82 13.03 19.90
C GLU A 19 14.78 13.95 21.12
N TRP A 20 15.94 14.52 21.48
CA TRP A 20 16.07 15.42 22.61
C TRP A 20 15.72 16.85 22.22
N VAL A 21 14.90 17.51 23.05
CA VAL A 21 14.55 18.93 22.89
C VAL A 21 15.19 19.71 24.06
N PRO A 22 16.34 20.40 23.84
CA PRO A 22 17.07 21.10 24.90
C PRO A 22 16.21 22.14 25.64
N GLU A 23 15.36 22.86 24.91
CA GLU A 23 14.49 23.94 25.43
C GLU A 23 13.46 23.42 26.42
N LEU A 24 13.05 22.16 26.25
CA LEU A 24 12.06 21.51 27.13
C LEU A 24 12.70 20.60 28.15
N GLY A 25 13.98 20.24 27.98
CA GLY A 25 14.66 19.24 28.80
C GLY A 25 14.02 17.86 28.73
N GLN A 26 13.46 17.48 27.58
CA GLN A 26 12.69 16.26 27.38
C GLN A 26 12.99 15.60 26.04
N TYR A 27 12.75 14.28 25.97
CA TYR A 27 12.66 13.54 24.72
C TYR A 27 11.24 13.50 24.20
N TYR A 28 11.07 13.56 22.87
CA TYR A 28 9.81 13.15 22.23
C TYR A 28 10.04 11.88 21.40
N PHE A 29 8.94 11.17 21.18
CA PHE A 29 8.92 9.96 20.37
C PHE A 29 8.55 10.30 18.92
N HIS A 30 9.22 9.69 17.95
CA HIS A 30 8.89 9.74 16.54
C HIS A 30 9.12 8.38 15.89
N GLN A 31 8.05 7.77 15.37
CA GLN A 31 8.13 6.48 14.69
C GLN A 31 8.81 6.61 13.31
N PHE A 32 8.71 7.77 12.68
CA PHE A 32 9.22 8.05 11.33
C PHE A 32 10.32 9.11 11.35
N SER A 33 10.11 10.25 10.73
CA SER A 33 11.11 11.32 10.72
C SER A 33 11.14 12.11 12.03
N VAL A 34 12.30 12.63 12.40
CA VAL A 34 12.47 13.59 13.52
C VAL A 34 11.53 14.81 13.40
N LYS A 35 11.08 15.15 12.19
CA LYS A 35 10.12 16.24 11.96
C LYS A 35 8.66 15.83 12.09
N GLN A 36 8.40 14.58 12.45
CA GLN A 36 7.06 13.98 12.59
C GLN A 36 6.90 13.43 14.02
N PRO A 37 6.78 14.29 15.06
CA PRO A 37 6.53 13.83 16.42
C PRO A 37 5.20 13.09 16.47
N ASP A 38 5.19 11.94 17.14
CA ASP A 38 3.97 11.18 17.36
C ASP A 38 3.06 11.87 18.37
N LEU A 39 1.77 11.94 18.06
CA LEU A 39 0.77 12.51 18.95
C LEU A 39 0.40 11.53 20.06
N ASN A 40 0.23 12.05 21.28
CA ASN A 40 -0.20 11.23 22.42
C ASN A 40 -1.71 11.02 22.40
N TRP A 41 -2.14 9.89 21.85
CA TRP A 41 -3.57 9.51 21.78
C TRP A 41 -4.18 9.15 23.13
N ASP A 42 -3.39 8.86 24.18
CA ASP A 42 -3.91 8.66 25.53
C ASP A 42 -4.49 9.98 26.10
N ASN A 43 -4.04 11.12 25.58
CA ASN A 43 -4.57 12.41 25.98
C ASN A 43 -5.93 12.70 25.28
N PRO A 44 -7.04 12.73 26.02
CA PRO A 44 -8.37 12.96 25.43
C PRO A 44 -8.53 14.33 24.74
N LYS A 45 -7.73 15.34 25.13
CA LYS A 45 -7.74 16.63 24.45
C LYS A 45 -7.13 16.54 23.05
N VAL A 46 -6.06 15.75 22.89
CA VAL A 46 -5.48 15.50 21.57
C VAL A 46 -6.48 14.78 20.67
N ARG A 47 -7.17 13.76 21.19
CA ARG A 47 -8.20 13.06 20.41
C ARG A 47 -9.33 14.01 19.99
N GLN A 48 -9.82 14.86 20.90
CA GLN A 48 -10.88 15.81 20.58
C GLN A 48 -10.47 16.79 19.48
N GLU A 49 -9.27 17.37 19.55
CA GLU A 49 -8.74 18.27 18.50
C GLU A 49 -8.65 17.57 17.12
N LEU A 50 -8.26 16.30 17.12
CA LEU A 50 -8.21 15.51 15.88
C LEU A 50 -9.62 15.23 15.34
N PHE A 51 -10.59 14.93 16.21
CA PHE A 51 -11.99 14.72 15.80
C PHE A 51 -12.62 16.00 15.27
N ASP A 52 -12.36 17.13 15.89
CA ASP A 52 -12.82 18.45 15.43
C ASP A 52 -12.21 18.81 14.07
N MET A 53 -10.94 18.49 13.86
CA MET A 53 -10.27 18.67 12.58
C MET A 53 -10.91 17.80 11.47
N ILE A 54 -11.15 16.52 11.72
CA ILE A 54 -11.82 15.62 10.78
C ILE A 54 -13.23 16.15 10.46
N TYR A 55 -13.98 16.50 11.49
CA TYR A 55 -15.34 17.02 11.34
C TYR A 55 -15.37 18.32 10.52
N GLY A 56 -14.40 19.21 10.73
CA GLY A 56 -14.26 20.44 9.95
C GLY A 56 -14.01 20.18 8.45
N TRP A 57 -13.35 19.09 8.08
CA TRP A 57 -13.22 18.67 6.68
C TRP A 57 -14.53 18.07 6.14
N MET A 58 -15.27 17.33 6.95
CA MET A 58 -16.60 16.82 6.57
C MET A 58 -17.56 17.97 6.27
N GLU A 59 -17.57 19.03 7.09
CA GLU A 59 -18.39 20.23 6.84
C GLU A 59 -18.02 20.94 5.52
N LYS A 60 -16.81 20.77 5.03
CA LYS A 60 -16.37 21.28 3.70
C LYS A 60 -16.77 20.36 2.55
N GLY A 61 -17.46 19.26 2.81
CA GLY A 61 -17.96 18.33 1.80
C GLY A 61 -17.01 17.21 1.41
N VAL A 62 -15.99 16.89 2.23
CA VAL A 62 -15.12 15.73 2.00
C VAL A 62 -15.95 14.45 2.18
N GLY A 63 -15.96 13.58 1.16
CA GLY A 63 -16.74 12.35 1.11
C GLY A 63 -16.06 11.11 1.70
N GLY A 64 -14.87 11.25 2.29
CA GLY A 64 -14.17 10.13 2.91
C GLY A 64 -12.74 10.45 3.31
N PHE A 65 -12.09 9.49 3.98
CA PHE A 65 -10.74 9.65 4.52
C PHE A 65 -9.92 8.38 4.35
N ARG A 66 -8.65 8.57 4.01
CA ARG A 66 -7.61 7.55 4.19
C ARG A 66 -6.81 7.91 5.43
N LEU A 67 -6.69 6.97 6.36
CA LEU A 67 -6.01 7.16 7.62
C LEU A 67 -4.65 6.47 7.58
N ASP A 68 -3.60 7.29 7.61
CA ASP A 68 -2.20 6.88 7.53
C ASP A 68 -1.79 6.11 8.78
N VAL A 69 -1.17 4.95 8.61
CA VAL A 69 -0.65 4.07 9.67
C VAL A 69 -1.52 4.01 10.93
N ILE A 70 -2.84 3.88 10.72
CA ILE A 70 -3.83 3.99 11.80
C ILE A 70 -3.69 2.91 12.88
N ASP A 71 -3.08 1.78 12.57
CA ASP A 71 -2.77 0.72 13.53
C ASP A 71 -1.69 1.13 14.56
N GLN A 72 -1.09 2.30 14.39
CA GLN A 72 -0.02 2.81 15.24
C GLN A 72 -0.43 3.94 16.20
N ILE A 73 -1.70 4.33 16.26
CA ILE A 73 -2.13 5.45 17.12
C ILE A 73 -2.12 5.13 18.62
N ALA A 74 -2.33 3.88 18.99
CA ALA A 74 -2.32 3.41 20.38
C ALA A 74 -0.96 2.79 20.77
N LYS A 75 0.14 3.44 20.40
CA LYS A 75 1.48 3.01 20.77
C LYS A 75 1.71 3.07 22.29
N GLU A 76 2.48 2.12 22.79
CA GLU A 76 3.01 2.14 24.15
C GLU A 76 4.55 2.06 24.08
N PRO A 77 5.24 3.20 23.85
CA PRO A 77 6.69 3.21 23.64
C PRO A 77 7.49 2.64 24.80
N ASP A 78 7.02 2.82 26.04
CA ASP A 78 7.66 2.26 27.23
C ASP A 78 7.65 0.73 27.23
N GLN A 79 6.65 0.11 26.61
CA GLN A 79 6.53 -1.35 26.41
C GLN A 79 7.07 -1.82 25.06
N LYS A 80 7.60 -0.90 24.25
CA LYS A 80 8.06 -1.15 22.86
C LYS A 80 6.95 -1.65 21.94
N ILE A 81 5.70 -1.26 22.19
CA ILE A 81 4.55 -1.55 21.32
C ILE A 81 4.39 -0.38 20.36
N THR A 82 4.59 -0.64 19.06
CA THR A 82 4.48 0.38 17.99
C THR A 82 3.19 0.31 17.21
N ALA A 83 2.54 -0.84 17.17
CA ALA A 83 1.29 -1.05 16.44
C ALA A 83 0.36 -2.00 17.20
N ASN A 84 -0.93 -1.94 16.89
CA ASN A 84 -1.97 -2.80 17.49
C ASN A 84 -1.98 -2.76 19.02
N GLY A 85 -1.72 -1.59 19.61
CA GLY A 85 -1.77 -1.42 21.07
C GLY A 85 -3.18 -1.66 21.63
N PRO A 86 -3.30 -1.90 22.95
CA PRO A 86 -4.53 -2.40 23.56
C PRO A 86 -5.73 -1.46 23.43
N MET A 87 -5.50 -0.15 23.33
CA MET A 87 -6.55 0.87 23.19
C MET A 87 -6.92 1.20 21.76
N LEU A 88 -6.30 0.56 20.77
CA LEU A 88 -6.42 0.95 19.36
C LEU A 88 -7.88 0.99 18.87
N HIS A 89 -8.59 -0.10 19.01
CA HIS A 89 -9.98 -0.19 18.55
C HIS A 89 -10.95 0.69 19.35
N ASP A 90 -10.65 0.95 20.62
CA ASP A 90 -11.44 1.90 21.42
C ASP A 90 -11.28 3.33 20.90
N TYR A 91 -10.06 3.76 20.58
CA TYR A 91 -9.81 5.09 19.98
C TYR A 91 -10.41 5.22 18.59
N ILE A 92 -10.36 4.17 17.77
CA ILE A 92 -10.96 4.19 16.43
C ILE A 92 -12.48 4.28 16.53
N ARG A 93 -13.12 3.52 17.43
CA ARG A 93 -14.58 3.61 17.66
C ARG A 93 -15.00 4.96 18.21
N GLU A 94 -14.23 5.53 19.14
CA GLU A 94 -14.46 6.90 19.66
C GLU A 94 -14.41 7.91 18.50
N MET A 95 -13.38 7.86 17.67
CA MET A 95 -13.23 8.70 16.48
C MET A 95 -14.38 8.51 15.49
N SER A 96 -14.70 7.27 15.12
CA SER A 96 -15.78 6.96 14.18
C SER A 96 -17.12 7.51 14.66
N LYS A 97 -17.46 7.30 15.93
CA LYS A 97 -18.69 7.83 16.55
C LYS A 97 -18.71 9.36 16.57
N ALA A 98 -17.57 9.99 16.84
CA ALA A 98 -17.47 11.45 16.87
C ALA A 98 -17.51 12.10 15.48
N THR A 99 -17.15 11.35 14.41
CA THR A 99 -16.95 11.89 13.06
C THR A 99 -17.69 11.07 11.99
N PHE A 100 -17.15 9.96 11.54
CA PHE A 100 -17.55 9.23 10.32
C PHE A 100 -19.01 8.76 10.35
N GLN A 101 -19.52 8.34 11.50
CA GLN A 101 -20.92 7.92 11.65
C GLN A 101 -21.94 9.06 11.54
N LYS A 102 -21.47 10.31 11.44
CA LYS A 102 -22.33 11.49 11.25
C LYS A 102 -22.59 11.81 9.77
N GLY A 103 -22.02 11.06 8.84
CA GLY A 103 -22.17 11.27 7.40
C GLY A 103 -22.09 9.96 6.61
N ASP A 104 -22.42 10.03 5.33
CA ASP A 104 -22.21 8.94 4.37
C ASP A 104 -20.78 9.06 3.80
N LEU A 105 -19.84 8.38 4.43
CA LEU A 105 -18.42 8.51 4.12
C LEU A 105 -17.78 7.16 3.81
N ILE A 106 -16.81 7.17 2.91
CA ILE A 106 -15.91 6.05 2.70
C ILE A 106 -14.64 6.27 3.53
N THR A 107 -14.29 5.30 4.36
CA THR A 107 -13.07 5.36 5.17
C THR A 107 -12.19 4.15 4.92
N VAL A 108 -10.89 4.38 4.80
CA VAL A 108 -9.90 3.32 4.64
C VAL A 108 -8.71 3.56 5.54
N GLY A 109 -8.40 2.57 6.37
CA GLY A 109 -7.22 2.58 7.24
C GLY A 109 -6.03 1.92 6.55
N GLU A 110 -4.84 2.48 6.71
CA GLU A 110 -3.60 1.78 6.39
C GLU A 110 -3.12 1.03 7.63
N THR A 111 -3.03 -0.31 7.50
CA THR A 111 -2.75 -1.18 8.64
C THR A 111 -1.72 -2.25 8.27
N TRP A 112 -0.44 -1.98 8.58
CA TRP A 112 0.67 -2.89 8.27
C TRP A 112 0.65 -4.17 9.10
N GLY A 113 0.12 -4.08 10.31
CA GLY A 113 0.01 -5.20 11.26
C GLY A 113 -1.35 -5.91 11.25
N ALA A 114 -2.22 -5.67 10.27
CA ALA A 114 -3.54 -6.29 10.23
C ALA A 114 -3.47 -7.80 9.96
N THR A 115 -4.16 -8.56 10.80
CA THR A 115 -4.56 -9.93 10.54
C THR A 115 -6.00 -9.97 10.06
N THR A 116 -6.48 -11.09 9.55
CA THR A 116 -7.89 -11.25 9.18
C THR A 116 -8.82 -11.04 10.38
N GLU A 117 -8.42 -11.44 11.58
CA GLU A 117 -9.20 -11.21 12.80
C GLU A 117 -9.31 -9.71 13.14
N LEU A 118 -8.22 -8.97 13.04
CA LEU A 118 -8.24 -7.51 13.23
C LEU A 118 -9.03 -6.81 12.12
N ALA A 119 -8.88 -7.28 10.87
CA ALA A 119 -9.61 -6.71 9.74
C ALA A 119 -11.13 -6.83 9.86
N LYS A 120 -11.64 -7.89 10.50
CA LYS A 120 -13.06 -8.04 10.84
C LYS A 120 -13.53 -6.98 11.84
N LEU A 121 -12.67 -6.51 12.73
CA LEU A 121 -12.98 -5.41 13.63
C LEU A 121 -12.98 -4.07 12.87
N TYR A 122 -11.90 -3.80 12.13
CA TYR A 122 -11.76 -2.55 11.37
C TYR A 122 -12.87 -2.33 10.35
N SER A 123 -13.29 -3.38 9.64
CA SER A 123 -14.27 -3.30 8.55
C SER A 123 -15.57 -4.07 8.86
N ASN A 124 -15.96 -4.07 10.13
CA ASN A 124 -17.22 -4.70 10.55
C ASN A 124 -18.41 -4.09 9.81
N PRO A 125 -19.32 -4.90 9.25
CA PRO A 125 -20.53 -4.41 8.58
C PRO A 125 -21.43 -3.53 9.43
N ASP A 126 -21.27 -3.50 10.78
CA ASP A 126 -21.98 -2.59 11.67
C ASP A 126 -21.54 -1.12 11.54
N GLY A 127 -20.47 -0.85 10.81
CA GLY A 127 -19.93 0.50 10.60
C GLY A 127 -19.29 1.14 11.83
N SER A 128 -18.92 0.34 12.83
CA SER A 128 -18.37 0.85 14.10
C SER A 128 -16.98 1.47 13.96
N GLU A 129 -16.21 1.07 12.94
CA GLU A 129 -14.85 1.59 12.68
C GLU A 129 -14.73 2.16 11.27
N PHE A 130 -14.15 1.44 10.30
CA PHE A 130 -13.92 1.89 8.92
C PHE A 130 -14.76 1.11 7.91
N SER A 131 -14.82 1.63 6.69
CA SER A 131 -15.39 0.88 5.57
C SER A 131 -14.49 -0.30 5.17
N MET A 132 -13.17 -0.13 5.24
CA MET A 132 -12.17 -1.14 4.88
C MET A 132 -10.77 -0.75 5.38
N VAL A 133 -9.82 -1.69 5.27
CA VAL A 133 -8.40 -1.43 5.55
C VAL A 133 -7.51 -1.99 4.45
N PHE A 134 -6.37 -1.33 4.22
CA PHE A 134 -5.25 -1.92 3.49
C PHE A 134 -4.47 -2.83 4.42
N GLN A 135 -4.31 -4.08 4.02
CA GLN A 135 -3.43 -5.05 4.65
C GLN A 135 -2.23 -5.34 3.74
N PHE A 136 -1.10 -5.72 4.32
CA PHE A 136 0.15 -5.85 3.59
C PHE A 136 0.75 -7.26 3.62
N GLU A 137 0.05 -8.26 4.12
CA GLU A 137 0.57 -9.63 4.24
C GLU A 137 1.06 -10.18 2.89
N HIS A 138 0.30 -9.94 1.81
CA HIS A 138 0.69 -10.36 0.46
C HIS A 138 1.86 -9.55 -0.11
N ILE A 139 2.08 -8.33 0.39
CA ILE A 139 3.13 -7.42 -0.09
C ILE A 139 4.51 -7.77 0.48
N LEU A 140 4.55 -8.40 1.66
CA LEU A 140 5.80 -8.71 2.36
C LEU A 140 6.44 -10.03 1.94
N LEU A 141 5.94 -10.67 0.88
CA LEU A 141 6.29 -12.04 0.52
C LEU A 141 7.67 -12.21 -0.11
N ASP A 142 8.13 -11.22 -0.88
CA ASP A 142 9.38 -11.27 -1.64
C ASP A 142 10.56 -10.62 -0.90
N GLN A 143 10.60 -10.86 0.43
CA GLN A 143 11.71 -10.51 1.31
C GLN A 143 12.10 -11.73 2.16
N GLN A 144 13.35 -11.79 2.58
CA GLN A 144 13.84 -12.86 3.45
C GLN A 144 13.14 -12.80 4.82
N GLU A 145 12.75 -13.95 5.34
CA GLU A 145 12.05 -14.04 6.62
C GLU A 145 12.91 -13.48 7.78
N GLY A 146 12.32 -12.62 8.60
CA GLY A 146 12.98 -11.96 9.72
C GLY A 146 14.05 -10.91 9.32
N LYS A 147 14.10 -10.53 8.04
CA LYS A 147 14.99 -9.50 7.53
C LYS A 147 14.21 -8.25 7.10
N GLU A 148 14.95 -7.23 6.68
CA GLU A 148 14.40 -5.98 6.16
C GLU A 148 13.82 -6.17 4.75
N LYS A 149 12.93 -5.27 4.32
CA LYS A 149 12.33 -5.30 2.96
C LYS A 149 13.36 -5.32 1.82
N TRP A 150 14.57 -4.85 2.11
CA TRP A 150 15.70 -4.75 1.19
C TRP A 150 16.48 -6.05 1.00
N ASP A 151 16.22 -7.05 1.82
CA ASP A 151 16.79 -8.38 1.72
C ASP A 151 15.89 -9.24 0.85
N LEU A 152 16.17 -9.21 -0.46
CA LEU A 152 15.32 -9.79 -1.49
C LEU A 152 15.21 -11.31 -1.36
N ALA A 153 14.02 -11.82 -1.65
CA ALA A 153 13.75 -13.24 -1.82
C ALA A 153 12.92 -13.48 -3.10
N PRO A 154 12.98 -14.69 -3.68
CA PRO A 154 12.11 -15.05 -4.78
C PRO A 154 10.63 -14.94 -4.38
N PHE A 155 9.77 -14.56 -5.33
CA PHE A 155 8.32 -14.50 -5.10
C PHE A 155 7.74 -15.88 -4.79
N PRO A 156 7.21 -16.13 -3.58
CA PRO A 156 6.71 -17.44 -3.17
C PRO A 156 5.25 -17.62 -3.61
N PHE A 157 5.05 -17.94 -4.88
CA PHE A 157 3.73 -18.00 -5.52
C PHE A 157 2.70 -18.84 -4.76
N MET A 158 3.09 -20.02 -4.25
CA MET A 158 2.17 -20.88 -3.49
C MET A 158 1.72 -20.22 -2.16
N LYS A 159 2.63 -19.56 -1.46
CA LYS A 159 2.31 -18.80 -0.24
C LYS A 159 1.39 -17.62 -0.55
N PHE A 160 1.62 -16.93 -1.66
CA PHE A 160 0.75 -15.86 -2.15
C PHE A 160 -0.68 -16.36 -2.40
N LYS A 161 -0.85 -17.50 -3.07
CA LYS A 161 -2.17 -18.14 -3.27
C LYS A 161 -2.89 -18.37 -1.94
N GLN A 162 -2.19 -18.92 -0.94
CA GLN A 162 -2.79 -19.20 0.37
C GLN A 162 -3.22 -17.91 1.11
N ILE A 163 -2.43 -16.85 1.03
CA ILE A 163 -2.77 -15.56 1.64
C ILE A 163 -4.02 -14.96 0.99
N ILE A 164 -4.08 -14.88 -0.34
CA ILE A 164 -5.27 -14.37 -1.03
C ILE A 164 -6.51 -15.21 -0.69
N LYS A 165 -6.39 -16.53 -0.72
CA LYS A 165 -7.47 -17.44 -0.33
C LYS A 165 -7.96 -17.16 1.09
N LYS A 166 -7.04 -17.00 2.05
CA LYS A 166 -7.35 -16.70 3.45
C LYS A 166 -8.15 -15.41 3.56
N TRP A 167 -7.64 -14.31 3.03
CA TRP A 167 -8.28 -13.00 3.11
C TRP A 167 -9.65 -12.95 2.42
N GLN A 168 -9.79 -13.60 1.26
CA GLN A 168 -11.06 -13.68 0.55
C GLN A 168 -12.12 -14.50 1.33
N LYS A 169 -11.72 -15.60 1.96
CA LYS A 169 -12.66 -16.46 2.71
C LYS A 169 -13.03 -15.87 4.07
N GLU A 170 -12.04 -15.39 4.80
CA GLU A 170 -12.26 -14.97 6.18
C GLU A 170 -12.97 -13.63 6.32
N LEU A 171 -12.88 -12.74 5.32
CA LEU A 171 -13.64 -11.48 5.33
C LEU A 171 -15.00 -11.58 4.63
N TYR A 172 -15.32 -12.68 4.00
CA TYR A 172 -16.60 -12.84 3.31
C TYR A 172 -17.78 -12.65 4.27
N LYS A 173 -18.63 -11.66 4.00
CA LYS A 173 -19.81 -11.25 4.81
C LYS A 173 -19.52 -10.75 6.23
N CYS A 174 -18.27 -10.64 6.66
CA CYS A 174 -17.93 -10.14 8.00
C CYS A 174 -16.85 -9.07 8.02
N GLY A 175 -16.39 -8.64 6.85
CA GLY A 175 -15.45 -7.57 6.64
C GLY A 175 -15.37 -7.21 5.17
N TRP A 176 -14.45 -6.29 4.82
CA TRP A 176 -14.29 -5.85 3.44
C TRP A 176 -12.81 -5.69 3.06
N ASN A 177 -12.42 -6.24 1.91
CA ASN A 177 -11.05 -6.17 1.41
C ASN A 177 -10.81 -4.86 0.65
N SER A 178 -9.66 -4.20 0.89
CA SER A 178 -9.06 -3.27 -0.05
C SER A 178 -8.10 -4.05 -0.96
N LEU A 179 -8.35 -4.00 -2.26
CA LEU A 179 -7.59 -4.77 -3.24
C LEU A 179 -6.59 -3.84 -3.93
N PHE A 180 -5.30 -4.12 -3.79
CA PHE A 180 -4.26 -3.31 -4.41
C PHE A 180 -3.00 -4.13 -4.67
N TRP A 181 -2.21 -3.71 -5.65
CA TRP A 181 -0.89 -4.28 -5.94
C TRP A 181 0.24 -3.37 -5.49
N ASN A 182 0.07 -2.08 -5.69
CA ASN A 182 1.07 -1.07 -5.37
C ASN A 182 0.40 0.26 -4.97
N ASN A 183 1.21 1.14 -4.41
CA ASN A 183 0.86 2.48 -4.00
C ASN A 183 2.09 3.38 -4.09
N HIS A 184 2.06 4.59 -3.50
CA HIS A 184 3.18 5.54 -3.46
C HIS A 184 4.38 5.07 -2.61
N ASP A 185 4.25 3.98 -1.85
CA ASP A 185 5.30 3.39 -1.01
C ASP A 185 5.79 2.03 -1.50
N LEU A 186 5.26 1.54 -2.63
CA LEU A 186 5.57 0.22 -3.18
C LEU A 186 6.06 0.33 -4.63
N PRO A 187 6.96 -0.54 -5.08
CA PRO A 187 7.42 -0.55 -6.46
C PRO A 187 6.31 -0.91 -7.44
N ARG A 188 6.53 -0.65 -8.73
CA ARG A 188 5.58 -0.96 -9.80
C ARG A 188 5.35 -2.46 -9.90
N ILE A 189 4.09 -2.89 -9.86
CA ILE A 189 3.74 -4.32 -9.77
C ILE A 189 4.20 -5.14 -10.96
N VAL A 190 4.11 -4.60 -12.17
CA VAL A 190 4.52 -5.32 -13.37
C VAL A 190 6.03 -5.64 -13.37
N SER A 191 6.85 -4.77 -12.77
CA SER A 191 8.28 -5.02 -12.59
C SER A 191 8.58 -5.94 -11.42
N ARG A 192 7.71 -5.96 -10.41
CA ARG A 192 7.93 -6.70 -9.19
C ARG A 192 7.55 -8.18 -9.33
N TRP A 193 6.37 -8.48 -9.86
CA TRP A 193 5.81 -9.84 -9.93
C TRP A 193 5.41 -10.27 -11.35
N GLY A 194 5.51 -9.38 -12.33
CA GLY A 194 5.29 -9.66 -13.73
C GLY A 194 6.58 -9.71 -14.55
N ASN A 195 6.42 -9.70 -15.84
CA ASN A 195 7.49 -9.47 -16.80
C ASN A 195 7.36 -8.06 -17.37
N ASP A 196 8.27 -7.17 -17.03
CA ASP A 196 8.22 -5.76 -17.45
C ASP A 196 8.94 -5.49 -18.80
N LYS A 197 9.27 -6.56 -19.52
CA LYS A 197 9.97 -6.54 -20.81
C LYS A 197 9.08 -7.09 -21.92
N GLU A 198 9.39 -8.29 -22.40
CA GLU A 198 8.71 -8.91 -23.53
C GLU A 198 7.22 -9.12 -23.29
N TYR A 199 6.83 -9.54 -22.10
CA TYR A 199 5.42 -9.85 -21.75
C TYR A 199 4.80 -8.80 -20.81
N ARG A 200 5.24 -7.53 -20.92
CA ARG A 200 4.74 -6.46 -20.03
C ARG A 200 3.23 -6.26 -20.14
N VAL A 201 2.70 -6.28 -21.34
CA VAL A 201 1.27 -6.06 -21.59
C VAL A 201 0.44 -7.21 -21.03
N GLU A 202 0.86 -8.44 -21.31
CA GLU A 202 0.20 -9.65 -20.85
C GLU A 202 0.27 -9.75 -19.33
N SER A 203 1.42 -9.51 -18.73
CA SER A 203 1.61 -9.50 -17.27
C SER A 203 0.75 -8.45 -16.58
N ALA A 204 0.70 -7.22 -17.11
CA ALA A 204 -0.13 -6.16 -16.53
C ALA A 204 -1.63 -6.51 -16.61
N LYS A 205 -2.09 -7.06 -17.74
CA LYS A 205 -3.48 -7.53 -17.89
C LYS A 205 -3.81 -8.71 -17.00
N MET A 206 -2.89 -9.66 -16.85
CA MET A 206 -3.05 -10.82 -15.96
C MET A 206 -3.18 -10.38 -14.50
N LEU A 207 -2.29 -9.49 -14.02
CA LEU A 207 -2.34 -8.93 -12.67
C LEU A 207 -3.64 -8.15 -12.43
N ALA A 208 -4.09 -7.35 -13.41
CA ALA A 208 -5.38 -6.65 -13.35
C ALA A 208 -6.55 -7.63 -13.24
N THR A 209 -6.56 -8.70 -14.05
CA THR A 209 -7.60 -9.73 -14.04
C THR A 209 -7.70 -10.39 -12.68
N LEU A 210 -6.56 -10.80 -12.12
CA LEU A 210 -6.51 -11.44 -10.81
C LEU A 210 -7.13 -10.54 -9.74
N LEU A 211 -6.69 -9.28 -9.66
CA LEU A 211 -7.15 -8.34 -8.62
C LEU A 211 -8.63 -8.01 -8.75
N HIS A 212 -9.06 -7.62 -9.96
CA HIS A 212 -10.43 -7.13 -10.18
C HIS A 212 -11.49 -8.22 -10.07
N GLY A 213 -11.13 -9.48 -10.23
CA GLY A 213 -12.02 -10.61 -10.01
C GLY A 213 -12.30 -10.92 -8.53
N LEU A 214 -11.46 -10.45 -7.60
CA LEU A 214 -11.62 -10.68 -6.17
C LEU A 214 -12.74 -9.83 -5.53
N GLN A 215 -13.23 -10.27 -4.36
CA GLN A 215 -14.14 -9.49 -3.54
C GLN A 215 -13.39 -8.39 -2.80
N GLY A 216 -13.88 -7.17 -2.90
CA GLY A 216 -13.33 -6.01 -2.24
C GLY A 216 -13.39 -4.77 -3.13
N THR A 217 -12.80 -3.69 -2.68
CA THR A 217 -12.67 -2.44 -3.46
C THR A 217 -11.30 -2.41 -4.13
N PRO A 218 -11.20 -2.48 -5.46
CA PRO A 218 -9.92 -2.36 -6.15
C PRO A 218 -9.45 -0.92 -6.16
N TYR A 219 -8.16 -0.75 -5.86
CA TYR A 219 -7.43 0.51 -5.94
C TYR A 219 -6.41 0.42 -7.07
N VAL A 220 -6.54 1.30 -8.04
CA VAL A 220 -5.63 1.41 -9.17
C VAL A 220 -4.66 2.57 -8.90
N TYR A 221 -3.40 2.25 -8.67
CA TYR A 221 -2.40 3.30 -8.48
C TYR A 221 -2.02 3.93 -9.83
N GLN A 222 -1.85 5.26 -9.85
CA GLN A 222 -1.52 6.01 -11.07
C GLN A 222 -0.35 5.38 -11.85
N GLY A 223 -0.58 5.09 -13.14
CA GLY A 223 0.38 4.44 -14.03
C GLY A 223 0.33 2.91 -14.03
N GLU A 224 -0.37 2.28 -13.09
CA GLU A 224 -0.64 0.83 -13.12
C GLU A 224 -1.46 0.46 -14.36
N GLU A 225 -2.46 1.27 -14.66
CA GLU A 225 -3.32 1.15 -15.85
C GLU A 225 -2.58 1.36 -17.18
N LEU A 226 -1.36 1.85 -17.14
CA LEU A 226 -0.46 1.97 -18.30
C LEU A 226 0.63 0.89 -18.32
N GLY A 227 0.76 0.11 -17.26
CA GLY A 227 1.87 -0.80 -17.05
C GLY A 227 3.21 -0.07 -16.93
N MET A 228 3.25 1.06 -16.22
CA MET A 228 4.48 1.76 -15.88
C MET A 228 5.39 0.85 -15.07
N THR A 229 6.69 0.93 -15.33
CA THR A 229 7.72 0.05 -14.76
C THR A 229 8.58 0.74 -13.72
N ASN A 230 9.35 -0.04 -12.97
CA ASN A 230 10.43 0.47 -12.13
C ASN A 230 11.50 1.20 -12.95
N VAL A 231 12.34 1.96 -12.27
CA VAL A 231 13.47 2.70 -12.83
C VAL A 231 14.79 2.20 -12.28
N LYS A 232 15.86 2.43 -13.04
CA LYS A 232 17.24 2.24 -12.58
C LYS A 232 17.97 3.57 -12.73
N PHE A 233 18.00 4.33 -11.64
CA PHE A 233 18.73 5.60 -11.56
C PHE A 233 20.07 5.42 -10.84
N ASP A 234 20.96 6.37 -11.02
CA ASP A 234 22.11 6.53 -10.14
C ASP A 234 21.64 7.02 -8.76
N ILE A 235 22.39 6.70 -7.70
CA ILE A 235 21.94 6.99 -6.32
C ILE A 235 21.68 8.49 -6.08
N GLU A 236 22.36 9.38 -6.76
CA GLU A 236 22.23 10.83 -6.67
C GLU A 236 20.88 11.34 -7.20
N ASP A 237 20.20 10.56 -8.02
CA ASP A 237 18.92 10.90 -8.63
C ASP A 237 17.72 10.49 -7.76
N TYR A 238 17.92 9.58 -6.80
CA TYR A 238 16.88 9.20 -5.85
C TYR A 238 16.61 10.33 -4.86
N LYS A 239 15.36 10.46 -4.45
CA LYS A 239 14.89 11.52 -3.53
C LYS A 239 14.35 10.99 -2.22
N ASP A 240 13.98 9.72 -2.18
CA ASP A 240 13.42 9.08 -1.00
C ASP A 240 14.44 8.94 0.12
N ILE A 241 14.14 9.53 1.27
CA ILE A 241 15.01 9.51 2.45
C ILE A 241 15.31 8.09 2.95
N GLU A 242 14.34 7.18 2.84
CA GLU A 242 14.53 5.79 3.23
C GLU A 242 15.60 5.11 2.35
N THR A 243 15.51 5.34 1.04
CA THR A 243 16.49 4.82 0.06
C THR A 243 17.90 5.37 0.32
N LEU A 244 18.01 6.67 0.56
CA LEU A 244 19.30 7.33 0.79
C LEU A 244 19.93 6.88 2.12
N ASN A 245 19.14 6.74 3.17
CA ASN A 245 19.61 6.24 4.46
C ASN A 245 20.07 4.78 4.35
N LEU A 246 19.27 3.92 3.71
CA LEU A 246 19.63 2.53 3.47
C LEU A 246 20.98 2.42 2.75
N TYR A 247 21.14 3.17 1.65
CA TYR A 247 22.37 3.14 0.85
C TYR A 247 23.60 3.46 1.72
N LYS A 248 23.50 4.54 2.51
CA LYS A 248 24.57 4.94 3.44
C LYS A 248 24.85 3.87 4.49
N GLU A 249 23.81 3.41 5.19
CA GLU A 249 23.97 2.43 6.27
C GLU A 249 24.54 1.09 5.79
N ARG A 250 24.12 0.62 4.60
CA ARG A 250 24.63 -0.65 4.06
C ARG A 250 26.06 -0.51 3.56
N LEU A 251 26.46 0.62 3.00
CA LEU A 251 27.87 0.89 2.67
C LEU A 251 28.74 0.88 3.93
N GLU A 252 28.30 1.55 5.02
CA GLU A 252 29.01 1.55 6.30
C GLU A 252 29.13 0.14 6.91
N LYS A 253 28.17 -0.72 6.66
CA LYS A 253 28.18 -2.15 7.05
C LYS A 253 29.01 -3.04 6.13
N GLY A 254 29.57 -2.51 5.02
CA GLY A 254 30.44 -3.22 4.09
C GLY A 254 29.70 -4.04 3.01
N TYR A 255 28.44 -3.76 2.74
CA TYR A 255 27.73 -4.37 1.60
C TYR A 255 28.30 -3.87 0.28
N ALA A 256 28.29 -4.72 -0.76
CA ALA A 256 28.67 -4.30 -2.10
C ALA A 256 27.66 -3.30 -2.67
N LYS A 257 28.19 -2.27 -3.36
CA LYS A 257 27.34 -1.22 -3.96
C LYS A 257 26.31 -1.80 -4.92
N GLU A 258 26.70 -2.77 -5.70
CA GLU A 258 25.87 -3.46 -6.69
C GLU A 258 24.66 -4.14 -6.02
N ASP A 259 24.86 -4.82 -4.90
CA ASP A 259 23.80 -5.50 -4.16
C ASP A 259 22.82 -4.48 -3.52
N ILE A 260 23.34 -3.37 -3.00
CA ILE A 260 22.52 -2.29 -2.47
C ILE A 260 21.65 -1.69 -3.57
N MET A 261 22.25 -1.37 -4.72
CA MET A 261 21.52 -0.79 -5.85
C MET A 261 20.48 -1.74 -6.41
N GLU A 262 20.76 -3.05 -6.50
CA GLU A 262 19.75 -4.03 -6.94
C GLU A 262 18.54 -4.04 -6.00
N SER A 263 18.75 -4.01 -4.68
CA SER A 263 17.66 -3.89 -3.70
C SER A 263 16.83 -2.61 -3.91
N ILE A 264 17.49 -1.48 -4.19
CA ILE A 264 16.85 -0.19 -4.46
C ILE A 264 16.04 -0.26 -5.76
N TYR A 265 16.57 -0.84 -6.82
CA TYR A 265 15.87 -1.00 -8.11
C TYR A 265 14.59 -1.83 -7.97
N VAL A 266 14.62 -2.85 -7.12
CA VAL A 266 13.47 -3.75 -6.89
C VAL A 266 12.46 -3.15 -5.91
N LYS A 267 12.90 -2.54 -4.80
CA LYS A 267 12.05 -2.19 -3.65
C LYS A 267 11.90 -0.70 -3.38
N GLY A 268 12.69 0.16 -4.02
CA GLY A 268 12.69 1.60 -3.74
C GLY A 268 11.34 2.25 -4.04
N ARG A 269 10.89 3.15 -3.14
CA ARG A 269 9.60 3.84 -3.27
C ARG A 269 9.56 4.82 -4.44
N ASP A 270 10.70 5.37 -4.83
CA ASP A 270 10.79 6.30 -5.97
C ASP A 270 10.39 5.66 -7.31
N ASN A 271 10.40 4.34 -7.40
CA ASN A 271 9.84 3.62 -8.55
C ASN A 271 8.38 4.00 -8.82
N ALA A 272 7.59 4.20 -7.75
CA ALA A 272 6.19 4.59 -7.83
C ALA A 272 5.99 6.11 -7.94
N ARG A 273 7.03 6.91 -7.65
CA ARG A 273 6.96 8.37 -7.54
C ARG A 273 7.48 9.13 -8.75
N THR A 274 7.96 8.40 -9.76
CA THR A 274 8.31 9.01 -11.05
C THR A 274 7.10 9.73 -11.64
N PRO A 275 7.29 10.85 -12.36
CA PRO A 275 6.21 11.59 -12.99
C PRO A 275 5.33 10.70 -13.86
N MET A 276 4.01 10.96 -13.83
CA MET A 276 3.05 10.27 -14.69
C MET A 276 3.43 10.47 -16.17
N GLN A 277 3.40 9.39 -16.94
CA GLN A 277 3.75 9.38 -18.34
C GLN A 277 2.53 9.70 -19.19
N TRP A 278 2.30 11.00 -19.45
CA TRP A 278 1.12 11.44 -20.19
C TRP A 278 1.28 11.25 -21.69
N ASP A 279 2.44 11.60 -22.23
CA ASP A 279 2.74 11.47 -23.65
C ASP A 279 4.24 11.27 -23.93
N ASP A 280 4.62 11.31 -25.21
CA ASP A 280 5.99 11.14 -25.70
C ASP A 280 6.78 12.46 -25.83
N THR A 281 6.24 13.58 -25.35
CA THR A 281 6.93 14.88 -25.34
C THR A 281 7.95 15.00 -24.20
N GLU A 282 8.66 16.09 -24.11
CA GLU A 282 9.65 16.33 -23.06
C GLU A 282 9.03 16.17 -21.66
N ASN A 283 9.76 15.59 -20.73
CA ASN A 283 9.30 15.24 -19.37
C ASN A 283 7.99 14.42 -19.36
N ALA A 284 7.76 13.59 -20.39
CA ALA A 284 6.56 12.77 -20.53
C ALA A 284 5.24 13.58 -20.55
N GLY A 285 5.28 14.83 -21.00
CA GLY A 285 4.14 15.75 -20.94
C GLY A 285 3.72 16.15 -19.52
N PHE A 286 4.51 15.80 -18.51
CA PHE A 286 4.18 16.06 -17.10
C PHE A 286 4.41 17.53 -16.70
N THR A 287 5.49 18.14 -17.16
CA THR A 287 5.85 19.53 -16.85
C THR A 287 6.72 20.14 -17.94
N THR A 288 6.63 21.46 -18.08
CA THR A 288 7.56 22.26 -18.91
C THR A 288 8.80 22.72 -18.13
N GLY A 289 8.82 22.54 -16.80
CA GLY A 289 9.96 22.80 -15.93
C GLY A 289 10.78 21.55 -15.65
N THR A 290 11.69 21.63 -14.68
CA THR A 290 12.46 20.49 -14.19
C THR A 290 11.60 19.69 -13.19
N PRO A 291 11.30 18.42 -13.44
CA PRO A 291 10.57 17.59 -12.49
C PRO A 291 11.43 17.34 -11.23
N TRP A 292 10.79 17.24 -10.05
CA TRP A 292 11.48 17.05 -8.77
C TRP A 292 12.24 15.71 -8.68
N ILE A 293 11.78 14.70 -9.43
CA ILE A 293 12.42 13.40 -9.65
C ILE A 293 12.44 13.10 -11.15
N LYS A 294 13.48 12.45 -11.64
CA LYS A 294 13.61 12.10 -13.05
C LYS A 294 12.43 11.30 -13.58
N VAL A 295 12.05 11.59 -14.82
CA VAL A 295 11.04 10.79 -15.55
C VAL A 295 11.64 9.43 -15.91
N ASN A 296 10.83 8.38 -15.88
CA ASN A 296 11.22 7.08 -16.41
C ASN A 296 11.48 7.19 -17.91
N PRO A 297 12.67 6.85 -18.42
CA PRO A 297 13.06 7.10 -19.82
C PRO A 297 12.19 6.33 -20.84
N ASN A 298 11.44 5.30 -20.40
CA ASN A 298 10.57 4.54 -21.29
C ASN A 298 9.23 5.25 -21.63
N TYR A 299 9.03 6.48 -21.17
CA TYR A 299 7.83 7.27 -21.47
C TYR A 299 7.56 7.47 -22.96
N LYS A 300 8.59 7.37 -23.78
CA LYS A 300 8.48 7.43 -25.25
C LYS A 300 7.54 6.35 -25.82
N THR A 301 7.48 5.19 -25.17
CA THR A 301 6.67 4.03 -25.61
C THR A 301 5.56 3.65 -24.62
N ILE A 302 5.70 4.00 -23.35
CA ILE A 302 4.71 3.72 -22.31
C ILE A 302 4.13 5.06 -21.84
N ASN A 303 2.97 5.42 -22.34
CA ASN A 303 2.31 6.67 -21.95
C ASN A 303 0.79 6.61 -22.17
N ALA A 304 0.06 7.52 -21.53
CA ALA A 304 -1.39 7.57 -21.58
C ALA A 304 -1.91 7.85 -23.00
N LYS A 305 -1.28 8.80 -23.73
CA LYS A 305 -1.69 9.19 -25.06
C LYS A 305 -1.73 8.03 -26.05
N SER A 306 -0.68 7.19 -26.04
CA SER A 306 -0.62 6.01 -26.91
C SER A 306 -1.68 4.97 -26.56
N GLN A 307 -1.96 4.77 -25.26
CA GLN A 307 -2.85 3.70 -24.79
C GLN A 307 -4.33 4.08 -24.81
N THR A 308 -4.68 5.33 -24.63
CA THR A 308 -6.09 5.77 -24.69
C THR A 308 -6.71 5.65 -26.07
N SER A 309 -5.91 5.60 -27.12
CA SER A 309 -6.33 5.40 -28.52
C SER A 309 -6.24 3.94 -29.02
N ASP A 310 -5.71 3.04 -28.20
CA ASP A 310 -5.52 1.62 -28.54
C ASP A 310 -6.54 0.74 -27.80
N GLU A 311 -7.42 0.09 -28.55
CA GLU A 311 -8.45 -0.80 -28.03
C GLU A 311 -7.87 -2.05 -27.32
N ASN A 312 -6.65 -2.42 -27.64
CA ASN A 312 -5.94 -3.57 -27.06
C ASN A 312 -4.96 -3.18 -25.94
N SER A 313 -4.91 -1.91 -25.56
CA SER A 313 -4.00 -1.42 -24.53
C SER A 313 -4.31 -1.96 -23.12
N ILE A 314 -3.36 -1.78 -22.20
CA ILE A 314 -3.56 -2.06 -20.77
C ILE A 314 -4.65 -1.13 -20.22
N PHE A 315 -4.62 0.16 -20.59
CA PHE A 315 -5.63 1.16 -20.17
C PHE A 315 -7.04 0.73 -20.55
N THR A 316 -7.28 0.36 -21.80
CA THR A 316 -8.59 -0.10 -22.26
C THR A 316 -9.01 -1.38 -21.54
N TYR A 317 -8.08 -2.27 -21.24
CA TYR A 317 -8.36 -3.47 -20.48
C TYR A 317 -8.84 -3.15 -19.06
N TYR A 318 -8.16 -2.26 -18.32
CA TYR A 318 -8.60 -1.79 -17.00
C TYR A 318 -10.00 -1.15 -17.06
N LYS A 319 -10.23 -0.28 -18.05
CA LYS A 319 -11.55 0.33 -18.27
C LYS A 319 -12.66 -0.71 -18.41
N ASN A 320 -12.42 -1.77 -19.18
CA ASN A 320 -13.39 -2.86 -19.38
C ASN A 320 -13.59 -3.68 -18.10
N LEU A 321 -12.53 -4.01 -17.34
CA LEU A 321 -12.66 -4.71 -16.06
C LEU A 321 -13.49 -3.92 -15.05
N ILE A 322 -13.27 -2.61 -14.96
CA ILE A 322 -14.05 -1.73 -14.08
C ILE A 322 -15.53 -1.70 -14.51
N ALA A 323 -15.80 -1.67 -15.81
CA ALA A 323 -17.17 -1.74 -16.34
C ALA A 323 -17.84 -3.07 -15.96
N PHE A 324 -17.16 -4.19 -16.13
CA PHE A 324 -17.69 -5.51 -15.75
C PHE A 324 -18.00 -5.61 -14.25
N ARG A 325 -17.13 -5.07 -13.39
CA ARG A 325 -17.40 -5.05 -11.94
C ARG A 325 -18.69 -4.28 -11.60
N LYS A 326 -19.02 -3.23 -12.36
CA LYS A 326 -20.25 -2.45 -12.16
C LYS A 326 -21.48 -3.16 -12.72
N GLU A 327 -21.31 -3.91 -13.80
CA GLU A 327 -22.40 -4.58 -14.51
C GLU A 327 -22.79 -5.92 -13.87
N TYR A 328 -21.81 -6.68 -13.36
CA TYR A 328 -22.02 -8.04 -12.86
C TYR A 328 -21.84 -8.14 -11.33
N PRO A 329 -22.92 -8.26 -10.55
CA PRO A 329 -22.85 -8.33 -9.07
C PRO A 329 -21.97 -9.47 -8.54
N VAL A 330 -21.75 -10.54 -9.31
CA VAL A 330 -20.89 -11.66 -8.89
C VAL A 330 -19.45 -11.24 -8.56
N PHE A 331 -18.96 -10.14 -9.12
CA PHE A 331 -17.66 -9.58 -8.75
C PHE A 331 -17.64 -9.02 -7.32
N VAL A 332 -18.78 -8.55 -6.84
CA VAL A 332 -18.92 -7.93 -5.52
C VAL A 332 -19.43 -8.93 -4.49
N ASP A 333 -20.53 -9.62 -4.81
CA ASP A 333 -21.31 -10.41 -3.84
C ASP A 333 -20.97 -11.89 -3.84
N GLY A 334 -20.32 -12.38 -4.89
CA GLY A 334 -20.00 -13.82 -5.02
C GLY A 334 -19.08 -14.32 -3.90
N ASP A 335 -19.27 -15.56 -3.45
CA ASP A 335 -18.32 -16.25 -2.60
C ASP A 335 -17.00 -16.54 -3.33
N PHE A 336 -16.01 -17.01 -2.61
CA PHE A 336 -14.70 -17.32 -3.19
C PHE A 336 -14.35 -18.81 -3.01
N GLU A 337 -13.95 -19.43 -4.11
CA GLU A 337 -13.38 -20.78 -4.10
C GLU A 337 -12.09 -20.82 -4.91
N MET A 338 -10.97 -21.20 -4.27
CA MET A 338 -9.71 -21.43 -4.97
C MET A 338 -9.84 -22.71 -5.80
N LEU A 339 -9.38 -22.62 -7.04
CA LEU A 339 -9.26 -23.78 -7.96
C LEU A 339 -7.78 -24.06 -8.19
N LEU A 340 -7.45 -25.31 -8.54
CA LEU A 340 -6.08 -25.71 -8.87
C LEU A 340 -5.07 -25.24 -7.80
N GLU A 341 -5.38 -25.49 -6.53
CA GLU A 341 -4.58 -24.99 -5.40
C GLU A 341 -3.10 -25.40 -5.49
N GLU A 342 -2.81 -26.62 -5.90
CA GLU A 342 -1.46 -27.17 -5.97
C GLU A 342 -0.71 -26.83 -7.27
N ASN A 343 -1.33 -26.09 -8.19
CA ASN A 343 -0.66 -25.72 -9.43
C ASN A 343 0.32 -24.54 -9.19
N GLU A 344 1.57 -24.74 -9.54
CA GLU A 344 2.67 -23.80 -9.29
C GLU A 344 2.74 -22.64 -10.30
N HIS A 345 1.91 -22.63 -11.34
CA HIS A 345 1.92 -21.63 -12.42
C HIS A 345 0.59 -20.91 -12.59
N LEU A 346 -0.51 -21.55 -12.19
CA LEU A 346 -1.85 -20.99 -12.37
C LEU A 346 -2.44 -20.51 -11.05
N PHE A 347 -2.85 -19.24 -11.03
CA PHE A 347 -3.76 -18.73 -10.02
C PHE A 347 -5.18 -18.80 -10.59
N ALA A 348 -5.97 -19.71 -10.07
CA ALA A 348 -7.34 -19.94 -10.54
C ALA A 348 -8.33 -19.90 -9.39
N TYR A 349 -9.47 -19.26 -9.62
CA TYR A 349 -10.55 -19.19 -8.64
C TYR A 349 -11.92 -19.02 -9.29
N LYS A 350 -12.93 -19.32 -8.51
CA LYS A 350 -14.33 -19.14 -8.88
C LYS A 350 -15.00 -18.19 -7.87
N ARG A 351 -15.89 -17.35 -8.38
CA ARG A 351 -16.85 -16.57 -7.59
C ARG A 351 -18.25 -17.04 -7.94
N THR A 352 -19.14 -17.17 -6.95
CA THR A 352 -20.48 -17.71 -7.16
C THR A 352 -21.53 -16.89 -6.42
N THR A 353 -22.60 -16.53 -7.12
CA THR A 353 -23.90 -16.08 -6.56
C THR A 353 -24.97 -17.10 -6.94
N GLU A 354 -26.21 -16.88 -6.54
CA GLU A 354 -27.34 -17.72 -6.95
C GLU A 354 -27.50 -17.75 -8.49
N ASP A 355 -27.31 -16.61 -9.14
CA ASP A 355 -27.62 -16.41 -10.56
C ASP A 355 -26.40 -16.48 -11.48
N ALA A 356 -25.18 -16.37 -10.97
CA ALA A 356 -23.97 -16.23 -11.79
C ALA A 356 -22.75 -16.94 -11.20
N LYS A 357 -21.86 -17.34 -12.11
CA LYS A 357 -20.52 -17.85 -11.79
C LYS A 357 -19.46 -17.11 -12.60
N LEU A 358 -18.44 -16.63 -11.92
CA LEU A 358 -17.24 -16.04 -12.52
C LEU A 358 -16.06 -17.01 -12.32
N TYR A 359 -15.39 -17.37 -13.39
CA TYR A 359 -14.15 -18.16 -13.34
C TYR A 359 -12.99 -17.28 -13.78
N VAL A 360 -11.94 -17.27 -13.02
CA VAL A 360 -10.73 -16.49 -13.30
C VAL A 360 -9.52 -17.43 -13.34
N PHE A 361 -8.75 -17.34 -14.41
CA PHE A 361 -7.52 -18.11 -14.61
C PHE A 361 -6.40 -17.13 -15.00
N CYS A 362 -5.33 -17.12 -14.20
CA CYS A 362 -4.17 -16.29 -14.40
C CYS A 362 -2.92 -17.17 -14.45
N ASN A 363 -2.16 -17.06 -15.52
CA ASN A 363 -0.89 -17.76 -15.70
C ASN A 363 0.25 -16.84 -15.31
N PHE A 364 1.03 -17.23 -14.28
CA PHE A 364 2.17 -16.48 -13.75
C PHE A 364 3.48 -16.85 -14.41
#